data_49a73c8766575785d9181e35cad5ed42
#
_entry.id   49a73c8766575785d9181e35cad5ed42
#
_cell.length_a   1.000
_cell.length_b   1.000
_cell.length_c   1.000
_cell.angle_alpha   90.00
_cell.angle_beta   90.00
_cell.angle_gamma   90.00
#
_symmetry.space_group_name_H-M   'P 1'
#
loop_
_entity.id
_entity.type
_entity.pdbx_description
1 polymer ?
#
loop_
_entity_poly.entity_id
_entity_poly.type
_entity_poly.pdbx_seq_one_letter_code
_entity_poly.pdbx_strand_id
1 'polypeptide(L)' 'MDPDEVRRRLEAKLPGARIEVANPAGDGEHLEVHVASPQFAGLGLVEQHRMVYAVFGAEIGGPIHALSLTTKAE' A
#
# COMPACT_ATOMS: atom_id res chain seq x y z
N MET A 1 12.18 1.62 -2.54
CA MET A 1 11.87 0.37 -1.78
C MET A 1 11.44 -0.72 -2.76
N ASP A 2 11.87 -1.94 -2.54
CA ASP A 2 11.53 -3.07 -3.39
C ASP A 2 10.02 -3.36 -3.34
N PRO A 3 9.35 -3.55 -4.49
CA PRO A 3 7.92 -3.90 -4.51
C PRO A 3 7.55 -5.12 -3.68
N ASP A 4 8.43 -6.14 -3.63
CA ASP A 4 8.15 -7.33 -2.83
C ASP A 4 8.16 -7.02 -1.33
N GLU A 5 9.00 -6.11 -0.88
CA GLU A 5 9.02 -5.68 0.51
C GLU A 5 7.75 -4.90 0.86
N VAL A 6 7.30 -4.04 -0.05
CA VAL A 6 6.03 -3.32 0.13
C VAL A 6 4.89 -4.31 0.33
N ARG A 7 4.82 -5.32 -0.53
CA ARG A 7 3.79 -6.36 -0.42
C ARG A 7 3.87 -7.09 0.91
N ARG A 8 5.06 -7.51 1.32
CA ARG A 8 5.23 -8.26 2.58
C ARG A 8 4.79 -7.46 3.79
N ARG A 9 5.12 -6.17 3.83
CA ARG A 9 4.72 -5.31 4.94
C ARG A 9 3.21 -5.14 5.00
N LEU A 10 2.58 -4.97 3.85
CA LEU A 10 1.12 -4.83 3.79
C LEU A 10 0.42 -6.14 4.16
N GLU A 11 0.92 -7.26 3.70
CA GLU A 11 0.36 -8.56 4.07
C GLU A 11 0.45 -8.84 5.57
N ALA A 12 1.53 -8.40 6.21
CA ALA A 12 1.70 -8.56 7.65
C ALA A 12 0.71 -7.71 8.45
N LYS A 13 0.37 -6.53 7.95
CA LYS A 13 -0.55 -5.61 8.65
C LYS A 13 -2.01 -5.82 8.28
N LEU A 14 -2.27 -6.36 7.11
CA LEU A 14 -3.63 -6.59 6.60
C LEU A 14 -3.78 -8.06 6.19
N PRO A 15 -3.85 -8.99 7.17
CA PRO A 15 -4.00 -10.40 6.85
C PRO A 15 -5.26 -10.65 6.02
N GLY A 16 -5.14 -11.48 5.00
CA GLY A 16 -6.25 -11.80 4.12
C GLY A 16 -6.50 -10.77 3.03
N ALA A 17 -5.74 -9.68 2.98
CA ALA A 17 -5.86 -8.68 1.93
C ALA A 17 -5.29 -9.21 0.61
N ARG A 18 -5.90 -8.73 -0.49
CA ARG A 18 -5.34 -8.93 -1.82
C ARG A 18 -4.51 -7.69 -2.15
N ILE A 19 -3.24 -7.88 -2.41
CA ILE A 19 -2.31 -6.77 -2.61
C ILE A 19 -1.59 -6.95 -3.94
N GLU A 20 -1.61 -5.89 -4.76
CA GLU A 20 -0.88 -5.84 -6.01
C GLU A 20 0.02 -4.62 -5.98
N VAL A 21 1.29 -4.82 -6.31
CA VAL A 21 2.28 -3.74 -6.35
C VAL A 21 2.93 -3.73 -7.72
N ALA A 22 2.92 -2.57 -8.35
CA ALA A 22 3.55 -2.37 -9.65
C ALA A 22 4.58 -1.26 -9.56
N ASN A 23 5.66 -1.37 -10.33
CA ASN A 23 6.70 -0.38 -10.43
C ASN A 23 6.96 -0.11 -11.90
N PRO A 24 6.06 0.65 -12.59
CA PRO A 24 6.14 0.82 -14.03
C PRO A 24 7.41 1.53 -14.48
N ALA A 25 8.00 2.39 -13.65
CA ALA A 25 9.24 3.07 -13.98
C ALA A 25 10.49 2.22 -13.74
N GLY A 26 10.37 1.12 -12.99
CA GLY A 26 11.50 0.25 -12.69
C GLY A 26 12.54 0.84 -11.76
N ASP A 27 12.22 1.96 -11.10
CA ASP A 27 13.17 2.70 -10.25
C ASP A 27 13.05 2.40 -8.75
N GLY A 28 12.02 1.66 -8.33
CA GLY A 28 11.75 1.40 -6.92
C GLY A 28 11.23 2.60 -6.14
N GLU A 29 11.04 3.74 -6.78
CA GLU A 29 10.62 4.99 -6.15
C GLU A 29 9.17 5.35 -6.42
N HIS A 30 8.67 5.03 -7.62
CA HIS A 30 7.31 5.33 -8.05
C HIS A 30 6.51 4.03 -8.09
N LEU A 31 5.73 3.78 -7.06
CA LEU A 31 5.01 2.53 -6.91
C LEU A 31 3.50 2.74 -7.06
N GLU A 32 2.85 1.79 -7.72
CA GLU A 32 1.39 1.72 -7.77
C GLU A 32 0.95 0.54 -6.91
N VAL A 33 0.12 0.79 -5.91
CA VAL A 33 -0.31 -0.22 -4.95
C VAL A 33 -1.83 -0.31 -4.96
N HIS A 34 -2.33 -1.52 -5.10
CA HIS A 34 -3.76 -1.83 -5.03
C HIS A 34 -3.99 -2.77 -3.86
N VAL A 35 -4.84 -2.38 -2.92
CA VAL A 35 -5.13 -3.16 -1.73
C VAL A 35 -6.63 -3.37 -1.61
N ALA A 36 -7.06 -4.62 -1.62
CA ALA A 36 -8.43 -5.00 -1.33
C ALA A 36 -8.45 -5.80 -0.04
N SER A 37 -9.22 -5.36 0.95
CA SER A 37 -9.22 -5.99 2.27
C SER A 37 -10.60 -5.94 2.92
N PRO A 38 -11.02 -7.04 3.58
CA PRO A 38 -12.25 -7.00 4.39
C PRO A 38 -12.12 -6.04 5.58
N GLN A 39 -10.91 -5.70 6.00
CA GLN A 39 -10.68 -4.75 7.09
C GLN A 39 -11.07 -3.32 6.72
N PHE A 40 -11.23 -3.04 5.45
CA PHE A 40 -11.67 -1.71 4.98
C PHE A 40 -13.19 -1.52 5.02
N ALA A 41 -13.94 -2.57 5.33
CA ALA A 41 -15.40 -2.49 5.38
C ALA A 41 -15.84 -1.45 6.41
N GLY A 42 -16.72 -0.54 6.00
CA GLY A 42 -17.22 0.52 6.87
C GLY A 42 -16.32 1.73 7.01
N LEU A 43 -15.13 1.70 6.40
CA LEU A 43 -14.20 2.82 6.45
C LEU A 43 -14.34 3.70 5.21
N GLY A 44 -14.22 5.02 5.41
CA GLY A 44 -14.14 5.96 4.30
C GLY A 44 -12.79 5.84 3.59
N LEU A 45 -12.71 6.42 2.38
CA LEU A 45 -11.51 6.32 1.56
C LEU A 45 -10.26 6.88 2.25
N VAL A 46 -10.41 8.02 2.93
CA VAL A 46 -9.30 8.64 3.66
C VAL A 46 -8.78 7.72 4.75
N GLU A 47 -9.68 7.08 5.48
CA GLU A 47 -9.30 6.17 6.57
C GLU A 47 -8.59 4.93 6.03
N GLN A 48 -9.06 4.39 4.90
CA GLN A 48 -8.41 3.26 4.24
C GLN A 48 -6.98 3.62 3.84
N HIS A 49 -6.80 4.79 3.23
CA HIS A 49 -5.47 5.26 2.82
C HIS A 49 -4.55 5.48 4.02
N ARG A 50 -5.08 6.03 5.11
CA ARG A 50 -4.30 6.22 6.34
C ARG A 50 -3.78 4.90 6.91
N MET A 51 -4.59 3.85 6.85
CA MET A 51 -4.15 2.53 7.31
C MET A 51 -2.96 2.03 6.50
N VAL A 52 -2.98 2.21 5.20
CA VAL A 52 -1.89 1.79 4.33
C VAL A 52 -0.65 2.64 4.55
N TYR A 53 -0.81 3.96 4.59
CA TYR A 53 0.33 4.86 4.80
C TYR A 53 0.99 4.66 6.15
N ALA A 54 0.23 4.29 7.18
CA ALA A 54 0.78 4.04 8.51
C ALA A 54 1.77 2.87 8.53
N VAL A 55 1.65 1.94 7.59
CA VAL A 55 2.59 0.80 7.48
C VAL A 55 4.00 1.30 7.15
N PHE A 56 4.10 2.34 6.35
CA PHE A 56 5.38 2.85 5.86
C PHE A 56 5.88 4.07 6.63
N GLY A 57 4.96 4.88 7.16
CA GLY A 57 5.33 6.04 7.96
C GLY A 57 6.26 7.00 7.23
N ALA A 58 7.42 7.27 7.81
CA ALA A 58 8.39 8.22 7.29
C ALA A 58 9.11 7.73 6.01
N GLU A 59 8.92 6.48 5.60
CA GLU A 59 9.53 5.96 4.38
C GLU A 59 8.92 6.55 3.12
N ILE A 60 7.68 7.06 3.22
CA ILE A 60 7.06 7.79 2.12
C ILE A 60 7.68 9.17 2.04
N GLY A 61 8.18 9.51 0.87
CA GLY A 61 8.96 10.74 0.66
C GLY A 61 10.47 10.51 0.77
N GLY A 62 10.88 9.32 1.25
CA GLY A 62 12.26 8.88 1.29
C GLY A 62 12.48 7.72 0.34
N PRO A 63 12.65 6.46 0.84
CA PRO A 63 12.81 5.28 -0.01
C PRO A 63 11.63 5.03 -0.96
N ILE A 64 10.44 5.48 -0.59
CA ILE A 64 9.27 5.49 -1.48
C ILE A 64 9.02 6.95 -1.84
N HIS A 65 9.45 7.35 -3.04
CA HIS A 65 9.32 8.74 -3.47
C HIS A 65 7.86 9.12 -3.75
N ALA A 66 7.15 8.26 -4.46
CA ALA A 66 5.75 8.48 -4.78
C ALA A 66 4.98 7.15 -4.71
N LEU A 67 3.81 7.20 -4.12
CA LEU A 67 2.94 6.04 -3.96
C LEU A 67 1.55 6.37 -4.50
N SER A 68 1.14 5.67 -5.56
CA SER A 68 -0.21 5.74 -6.08
C SER A 68 -1.01 4.61 -5.43
N LEU A 69 -2.01 4.95 -4.63
CA LEU A 69 -2.73 3.98 -3.82
C LEU A 69 -4.19 3.87 -4.24
N THR A 70 -4.64 2.64 -4.44
CA THR A 70 -6.04 2.32 -4.64
C THR A 70 -6.46 1.32 -3.58
N THR A 71 -7.53 1.61 -2.86
CA THR A 71 -8.04 0.73 -1.82
C THR A 71 -9.48 0.34 -2.09
N LYS A 72 -9.86 -0.84 -1.62
CA LYS A 72 -11.21 -1.36 -1.81
C LYS A 72 -11.57 -2.28 -0.65
N ALA A 73 -12.79 -2.14 -0.14
CA ALA A 73 -13.34 -3.08 0.84
C ALA A 73 -13.84 -4.33 0.10
N GLU A 74 -13.36 -5.49 0.53
CA GLU A 74 -13.71 -6.74 -0.13
C GLU A 74 -13.91 -7.87 0.87
#